data_650514f18af9bb20e245f82607e47843
#
_entry.id   650514f18af9bb20e245f82607e47843
#
_cell.length_a   1.000
_cell.length_b   1.000
_cell.length_c   1.000
_cell.angle_alpha   90.00
_cell.angle_beta   90.00
_cell.angle_gamma   90.00
#
_symmetry.space_group_name_H-M   'P 1'
#
loop_
_entity.id
_entity.type
_entity.pdbx_description
1 polymer ?
#
loop_
_entity_poly.entity_id
_entity_poly.type
_entity_poly.pdbx_seq_one_letter_code
_entity_poly.pdbx_strand_id
1 'polypeptide(L)'
;GPRNGYRTLVDSNLDWGQDLPGLAAWMEKNAVPRVKLLYFGTADPAYYGIACDRLPGYQPPPPSTLVRDVKSGDLVAVSATHLQGLYLDPALLPLVARFRAMRPLATIGYSIFIYRADFAWPAS
;
A
#
# COMPACT_ATOMS: atom_id res chain seq x y z
N GLY A 1 -20.65 -18.22 -8.18
CA GLY A 1 -19.57 -18.95 -8.77
C GLY A 1 -18.24 -18.30 -8.50
N PRO A 2 -17.17 -18.92 -8.97
CA PRO A 2 -15.83 -18.38 -8.68
C PRO A 2 -15.65 -16.93 -9.12
N ARG A 3 -16.23 -16.57 -10.25
CA ARG A 3 -16.10 -15.21 -10.72
C ARG A 3 -16.80 -14.22 -9.81
N ASN A 4 -17.99 -14.58 -9.37
CA ASN A 4 -18.69 -13.72 -8.42
C ASN A 4 -17.94 -13.66 -7.11
N GLY A 5 -17.37 -14.78 -6.70
CA GLY A 5 -16.53 -14.81 -5.52
C GLY A 5 -15.32 -13.92 -5.66
N TYR A 6 -14.71 -13.90 -6.84
CA TYR A 6 -13.58 -13.01 -7.09
C TYR A 6 -13.97 -11.55 -6.94
N ARG A 7 -15.09 -11.16 -7.53
CA ARG A 7 -15.56 -9.78 -7.39
C ARG A 7 -15.84 -9.43 -5.95
N THR A 8 -16.44 -10.36 -5.23
CA THR A 8 -16.71 -10.16 -3.81
C THR A 8 -15.39 -9.99 -3.04
N LEU A 9 -14.37 -10.78 -3.40
CA LEU A 9 -13.07 -10.64 -2.75
C LEU A 9 -12.47 -9.26 -2.97
N VAL A 10 -12.58 -8.73 -4.19
CA VAL A 10 -12.09 -7.37 -4.45
C VAL A 10 -12.83 -6.37 -3.58
N ASP A 11 -14.17 -6.49 -3.53
CA ASP A 11 -14.97 -5.58 -2.71
C ASP A 11 -14.66 -5.73 -1.24
N SER A 12 -14.47 -6.96 -0.78
CA SER A 12 -14.19 -7.19 0.64
C SER A 12 -12.75 -6.85 1.01
N ASN A 13 -11.88 -6.67 0.02
CA ASN A 13 -10.51 -6.22 0.28
C ASN A 13 -10.42 -4.69 0.41
N LEU A 14 -11.51 -3.98 0.18
CA LEU A 14 -11.52 -2.55 0.44
C LEU A 14 -11.34 -2.35 1.95
N ASP A 15 -10.29 -1.61 2.28
CA ASP A 15 -9.96 -1.40 3.68
C ASP A 15 -10.78 -0.22 4.21
N TRP A 16 -11.67 -0.50 5.14
CA TRP A 16 -12.46 0.53 5.84
C TRP A 16 -11.73 1.06 7.05
N GLY A 17 -10.43 0.76 7.15
CA GLY A 17 -9.59 1.15 8.27
C GLY A 17 -9.26 0.00 9.20
N GLN A 18 -9.77 -1.20 8.94
CA GLN A 18 -9.61 -2.31 9.87
C GLN A 18 -8.15 -2.77 10.01
N ASP A 19 -7.32 -2.60 8.96
CA ASP A 19 -5.92 -3.03 9.03
C ASP A 19 -4.96 -1.89 9.33
N LEU A 20 -5.42 -0.63 9.34
CA LEU A 20 -4.55 0.49 9.67
C LEU A 20 -4.02 0.46 11.10
N PRO A 21 -4.80 0.08 12.12
CA PRO A 21 -4.24 -0.07 13.45
C PRO A 21 -3.10 -1.09 13.49
N GLY A 22 -3.22 -2.18 12.72
CA GLY A 22 -2.14 -3.17 12.64
C GLY A 22 -0.89 -2.61 12.00
N LEU A 23 -1.05 -1.79 10.96
CA LEU A 23 0.09 -1.12 10.34
C LEU A 23 0.77 -0.17 11.32
N ALA A 24 -0.02 0.62 12.06
CA ALA A 24 0.55 1.53 13.06
C ALA A 24 1.32 0.76 14.12
N ALA A 25 0.78 -0.36 14.59
CA ALA A 25 1.45 -1.17 15.60
C ALA A 25 2.75 -1.78 15.06
N TRP A 26 2.73 -2.22 13.81
CA TRP A 26 3.94 -2.77 13.19
C TRP A 26 5.02 -1.71 13.06
N MET A 27 4.64 -0.50 12.66
CA MET A 27 5.59 0.59 12.55
C MET A 27 6.21 0.93 13.89
N GLU A 28 5.39 0.99 14.94
CA GLU A 28 5.90 1.27 16.28
C GLU A 28 6.83 0.18 16.77
N LYS A 29 6.42 -1.08 16.59
CA LYS A 29 7.23 -2.22 17.04
C LYS A 29 8.59 -2.26 16.35
N ASN A 30 8.64 -1.86 15.09
CA ASN A 30 9.85 -1.97 14.29
C ASN A 30 10.59 -0.64 14.16
N ALA A 31 10.20 0.35 14.95
CA ALA A 31 10.81 1.68 14.96
C ALA A 31 10.86 2.32 13.57
N VAL A 32 9.76 2.19 12.85
CA VAL A 32 9.60 2.76 11.51
C VAL A 32 8.81 4.06 11.65
N PRO A 33 9.45 5.23 11.47
CA PRO A 33 8.74 6.50 11.69
C PRO A 33 7.82 6.88 10.56
N ARG A 34 8.08 6.38 9.34
CA ARG A 34 7.32 6.79 8.17
C ARG A 34 7.39 5.71 7.10
N VAL A 35 6.31 5.55 6.35
CA VAL A 35 6.26 4.62 5.20
C VAL A 35 5.71 5.34 3.99
N LYS A 36 5.99 4.81 2.81
CA LYS A 36 5.22 5.16 1.62
C LYS A 36 4.04 4.22 1.55
N LEU A 37 2.88 4.75 1.16
CA LEU A 37 1.64 3.99 1.26
C LEU A 37 0.87 4.02 -0.05
N LEU A 38 0.59 2.84 -0.57
CA LEU A 38 -0.29 2.65 -1.71
C LEU A 38 -1.53 1.94 -1.19
N TYR A 39 -2.56 2.72 -0.86
CA TYR A 39 -3.66 2.27 -0.02
C TYR A 39 -4.98 2.26 -0.77
N PHE A 40 -5.65 1.11 -0.76
CA PHE A 40 -6.99 0.97 -1.29
C PHE A 40 -7.96 0.94 -0.13
N GLY A 41 -8.50 2.10 0.22
CA GLY A 41 -9.42 2.21 1.33
C GLY A 41 -9.89 3.65 1.49
N THR A 42 -10.85 3.83 2.38
CA THR A 42 -11.49 5.13 2.59
C THR A 42 -11.06 5.82 3.88
N ALA A 43 -10.39 5.08 4.78
CA ALA A 43 -9.98 5.65 6.05
C ALA A 43 -8.73 6.51 5.88
N ASP A 44 -8.58 7.48 6.76
CA ASP A 44 -7.41 8.36 6.75
C ASP A 44 -6.32 7.75 7.65
N PRO A 45 -5.15 7.40 7.09
CA PRO A 45 -4.07 6.83 7.91
C PRO A 45 -3.65 7.74 9.05
N ALA A 46 -3.72 9.07 8.87
CA ALA A 46 -3.32 10.00 9.91
C ALA A 46 -4.19 9.87 11.15
N TYR A 47 -5.43 9.46 11.01
CA TYR A 47 -6.33 9.24 12.13
C TYR A 47 -5.78 8.17 13.08
N TYR A 48 -5.02 7.22 12.54
CA TYR A 48 -4.43 6.13 13.33
C TYR A 48 -2.99 6.41 13.73
N GLY A 49 -2.54 7.63 13.52
CA GLY A 49 -1.17 8.00 13.89
C GLY A 49 -0.11 7.53 12.93
N ILE A 50 -0.47 7.19 11.70
CA ILE A 50 0.47 6.71 10.71
C ILE A 50 1.03 7.88 9.93
N ALA A 51 2.35 8.09 10.03
CA ALA A 51 3.03 9.07 9.19
C ALA A 51 3.39 8.40 7.87
N CYS A 52 2.87 8.93 6.77
CA CYS A 52 3.09 8.31 5.47
C CYS A 52 3.12 9.34 4.35
N ASP A 53 3.79 8.96 3.27
CA ASP A 53 3.72 9.64 1.99
C ASP A 53 2.91 8.75 1.06
N ARG A 54 1.85 9.31 0.46
CA ARG A 54 0.89 8.55 -0.31
C ARG A 54 1.30 8.48 -1.77
N LEU A 55 1.34 7.27 -2.30
CA LEU A 55 1.45 7.07 -3.75
C LEU A 55 0.05 7.17 -4.37
N PRO A 56 -0.05 7.57 -5.65
CA PRO A 56 -1.37 7.69 -6.29
C PRO A 56 -2.08 6.34 -6.34
N GLY A 57 -3.20 6.25 -5.66
CA GLY A 57 -3.95 5.00 -5.56
C GLY A 57 -5.41 5.21 -5.89
N TYR A 58 -6.26 4.54 -5.12
CA TYR A 58 -7.69 4.55 -5.37
C TYR A 58 -8.31 5.94 -5.19
N GLN A 59 -7.95 6.62 -4.13
CA GLN A 59 -8.43 7.98 -3.89
C GLN A 59 -7.22 8.91 -3.84
N PRO A 60 -7.33 10.08 -4.47
CA PRO A 60 -6.21 11.02 -4.43
C PRO A 60 -5.95 11.46 -2.99
N PRO A 61 -4.71 11.37 -2.53
CA PRO A 61 -4.37 11.89 -1.21
C PRO A 61 -4.28 13.40 -1.23
N PRO A 62 -4.24 14.05 -0.06
CA PRO A 62 -3.94 15.46 0.00
C PRO A 62 -2.62 15.76 -0.71
N PRO A 63 -2.52 16.88 -1.45
CA PRO A 63 -1.29 17.18 -2.19
C PRO A 63 -0.04 17.22 -1.32
N SER A 64 -0.19 17.59 -0.05
CA SER A 64 0.95 17.68 0.86
C SER A 64 1.58 16.34 1.20
N THR A 65 0.85 15.22 0.96
CA THR A 65 1.37 13.88 1.26
C THR A 65 1.64 13.06 0.01
N LEU A 66 1.31 13.59 -1.17
CA LEU A 66 1.45 12.85 -2.41
C LEU A 66 2.90 12.78 -2.84
N VAL A 67 3.38 11.58 -3.12
CA VAL A 67 4.69 11.34 -3.73
C VAL A 67 4.50 10.47 -4.96
N ARG A 68 5.45 10.54 -5.88
CA ARG A 68 5.38 9.79 -7.13
C ARG A 68 6.65 9.01 -7.40
N ASP A 69 7.41 8.72 -6.34
CA ASP A 69 8.67 7.99 -6.49
C ASP A 69 8.88 7.04 -5.32
N VAL A 70 9.69 6.03 -5.57
CA VAL A 70 10.17 5.10 -4.55
C VAL A 70 11.68 5.02 -4.71
N LYS A 71 12.39 5.09 -3.59
CA LYS A 71 13.83 5.00 -3.57
C LYS A 71 14.25 3.67 -2.95
N SER A 72 15.42 3.19 -3.35
CA SER A 72 15.97 1.98 -2.74
C SER A 72 16.10 2.18 -1.24
N GLY A 73 15.60 1.23 -0.48
CA GLY A 73 15.58 1.31 0.97
C GLY A 73 14.27 1.80 1.56
N ASP A 74 13.40 2.38 0.74
CA ASP A 74 12.09 2.83 1.22
C ASP A 74 11.25 1.65 1.67
N LEU A 75 10.50 1.87 2.76
CA LEU A 75 9.47 0.92 3.19
C LEU A 75 8.15 1.35 2.58
N VAL A 76 7.52 0.43 1.88
CA VAL A 76 6.28 0.70 1.15
C VAL A 76 5.22 -0.29 1.59
N ALA A 77 4.11 0.23 2.09
CA ALA A 77 2.96 -0.58 2.45
C ALA A 77 1.97 -0.54 1.29
N VAL A 78 1.59 -1.69 0.78
CA VAL A 78 0.78 -1.81 -0.42
C VAL A 78 -0.47 -2.61 -0.11
N SER A 79 -1.63 -2.07 -0.45
CA SER A 79 -2.88 -2.82 -0.35
C SER A 79 -2.87 -4.00 -1.30
N ALA A 80 -3.40 -5.13 -0.84
CA ALA A 80 -3.46 -6.35 -1.65
C ALA A 80 -4.14 -6.10 -3.00
N THR A 81 -5.20 -5.30 -3.03
CA THR A 81 -5.91 -4.98 -4.26
C THR A 81 -5.02 -4.24 -5.25
N HIS A 82 -4.29 -3.24 -4.77
CA HIS A 82 -3.36 -2.50 -5.62
C HIS A 82 -2.20 -3.38 -6.08
N LEU A 83 -1.77 -4.29 -5.24
CA LEU A 83 -0.68 -5.19 -5.60
C LEU A 83 -1.07 -6.08 -6.79
N GLN A 84 -2.37 -6.34 -6.95
CA GLN A 84 -2.89 -7.09 -8.11
C GLN A 84 -3.05 -6.21 -9.34
N GLY A 85 -2.75 -4.93 -9.25
CA GLY A 85 -2.87 -4.01 -10.38
C GLY A 85 -4.25 -3.41 -10.55
N LEU A 86 -5.10 -3.49 -9.53
CA LEU A 86 -6.49 -3.03 -9.61
C LEU A 86 -6.63 -1.65 -8.95
N TYR A 87 -7.46 -0.82 -9.55
CA TYR A 87 -7.91 0.46 -8.99
C TYR A 87 -6.79 1.44 -8.66
N LEU A 88 -5.73 1.44 -9.45
CA LEU A 88 -4.63 2.37 -9.24
C LEU A 88 -4.28 3.04 -10.56
N ASP A 89 -3.50 4.13 -10.46
CA ASP A 89 -2.99 4.82 -11.63
C ASP A 89 -2.20 3.84 -12.49
N PRO A 90 -2.53 3.72 -13.80
CA PRO A 90 -1.78 2.81 -14.68
C PRO A 90 -0.27 3.04 -14.69
N ALA A 91 0.19 4.25 -14.39
CA ALA A 91 1.62 4.53 -14.31
C ALA A 91 2.32 3.73 -13.22
N LEU A 92 1.56 3.24 -12.22
CA LEU A 92 2.12 2.45 -11.13
C LEU A 92 2.08 0.95 -11.39
N LEU A 93 1.54 0.51 -12.51
CA LEU A 93 1.51 -0.93 -12.81
C LEU A 93 2.91 -1.56 -12.82
N PRO A 94 3.93 -0.92 -13.42
CA PRO A 94 5.28 -1.49 -13.35
C PRO A 94 5.81 -1.56 -11.91
N LEU A 95 5.45 -0.58 -11.07
CA LEU A 95 5.90 -0.57 -9.69
C LEU A 95 5.32 -1.75 -8.91
N VAL A 96 4.01 -1.96 -8.99
CA VAL A 96 3.41 -3.07 -8.25
C VAL A 96 3.86 -4.42 -8.79
N ALA A 97 4.17 -4.50 -10.09
CA ALA A 97 4.73 -5.72 -10.65
C ALA A 97 6.08 -6.06 -10.02
N ARG A 98 6.91 -5.05 -9.74
CA ARG A 98 8.18 -5.25 -9.04
C ARG A 98 7.94 -5.81 -7.65
N PHE A 99 6.99 -5.23 -6.92
CA PHE A 99 6.70 -5.69 -5.57
C PHE A 99 6.14 -7.11 -5.56
N ARG A 100 5.28 -7.46 -6.54
CA ARG A 100 4.75 -8.83 -6.61
C ARG A 100 5.84 -9.87 -6.76
N ALA A 101 6.95 -9.51 -7.38
CA ALA A 101 8.07 -10.44 -7.57
C ALA A 101 8.96 -10.55 -6.33
N MET A 102 8.71 -9.73 -5.32
CA MET A 102 9.52 -9.70 -4.10
C MET A 102 8.79 -10.39 -2.96
N ARG A 103 9.55 -10.76 -1.94
CA ARG A 103 8.98 -11.28 -0.70
C ARG A 103 8.68 -10.10 0.22
N PRO A 104 7.46 -9.98 0.76
CA PRO A 104 7.16 -8.92 1.71
C PRO A 104 7.90 -9.12 3.02
N LEU A 105 8.22 -8.02 3.68
CA LEU A 105 8.76 -8.04 5.03
C LEU A 105 7.70 -8.49 6.04
N ALA A 106 6.46 -8.09 5.80
CA ALA A 106 5.37 -8.38 6.72
C ALA A 106 4.05 -8.29 5.98
N THR A 107 3.06 -8.97 6.52
CA THR A 107 1.67 -8.88 6.06
C THR A 107 0.84 -8.42 7.24
N ILE A 108 0.07 -7.37 7.04
CA ILE A 108 -0.80 -6.82 8.08
C ILE A 108 -2.22 -7.25 7.77
N GLY A 109 -2.77 -8.09 8.65
CA GLY A 109 -4.08 -8.66 8.40
C GLY A 109 -4.11 -9.39 7.08
N TYR A 110 -5.11 -9.11 6.27
CA TYR A 110 -5.26 -9.74 4.96
C TYR A 110 -5.15 -8.73 3.82
N SER A 111 -4.90 -7.46 4.11
CA SER A 111 -5.04 -6.45 3.08
C SER A 111 -3.81 -5.59 2.84
N ILE A 112 -2.79 -5.64 3.68
CA ILE A 112 -1.62 -4.76 3.51
C ILE A 112 -0.35 -5.59 3.56
N PHE A 113 0.48 -5.42 2.52
CA PHE A 113 1.81 -6.05 2.44
C PHE A 113 2.87 -4.98 2.55
N ILE A 114 3.91 -5.24 3.32
CA ILE A 114 5.00 -4.29 3.53
C ILE A 114 6.25 -4.81 2.84
N TYR A 115 6.83 -3.95 2.00
CA TYR A 115 8.05 -4.27 1.26
C TYR A 115 9.13 -3.26 1.58
N ARG A 116 10.38 -3.73 1.53
CA ARG A 116 11.51 -2.81 1.44
C ARG A 116 11.97 -2.79 -0.01
N ALA A 117 11.91 -1.62 -0.62
CA ALA A 117 12.31 -1.50 -2.02
C ALA A 117 13.82 -1.73 -2.15
N ASP A 118 14.20 -2.56 -3.11
CA ASP A 118 15.61 -2.76 -3.46
C ASP A 118 15.91 -2.15 -4.82
N PHE A 119 15.09 -1.20 -5.23
CA PHE A 119 15.17 -0.55 -6.53
C PHE A 119 14.64 0.87 -6.40
N ALA A 120 14.94 1.71 -7.39
CA ALA A 120 14.36 3.04 -7.52
C ALA A 120 13.26 3.02 -8.59
N TRP A 121 12.20 3.76 -8.35
CA TRP A 121 11.10 3.90 -9.30
C TRP A 121 10.61 5.35 -9.28
N PRO A 122 10.35 6.00 -10.43
CA PRO A 122 10.67 5.47 -11.77
C PRO A 122 12.17 5.28 -11.95
N ALA A 123 12.53 4.34 -12.82
CA ALA A 123 13.93 4.15 -13.15
C ALA A 123 14.44 5.39 -13.90
N SER A 124 15.61 5.86 -13.50
CA SER A 124 16.18 7.03 -14.13
C SER A 124 17.08 6.68 -15.28
#